data_bdf7028e1de1afa66fb75eb8e6f4ec5b
#
_entry.id   bdf7028e1de1afa66fb75eb8e6f4ec5b
#
_cell.length_a   1.000
_cell.length_b   1.000
_cell.length_c   1.000
_cell.angle_alpha   90.00
_cell.angle_beta   90.00
_cell.angle_gamma   90.00
#
_symmetry.space_group_name_H-M   'P 1'
#
loop_
_entity.id
_entity.type
_entity.pdbx_description
1 polymer ?
#
loop_
_entity_poly.entity_id
_entity_poly.type
_entity_poly.pdbx_seq_one_letter_code
_entity_poly.pdbx_strand_id
1 'polypeptide(L)'
;MLVPNEERTLLAALALWRVGFEQFHGYKLASQLRTMHTTTRAMSYSTLYRCLDRLSERGLVHEVPPNPTSQTRGPKRREFMLTTEGETKAVDLAKAAGEDSELFWNLA
;
A
#
# COMPACT_ATOMS: atom_id res chain seq x y z
N MET A 1 15.78 3.13 -7.11
CA MET A 1 15.17 4.27 -6.41
C MET A 1 13.67 4.31 -6.70
N LEU A 2 12.87 4.45 -5.66
CA LEU A 2 11.42 4.52 -5.81
C LEU A 2 10.99 5.94 -6.20
N VAL A 3 10.02 6.04 -7.11
CA VAL A 3 9.42 7.33 -7.42
C VAL A 3 8.40 7.71 -6.32
N PRO A 4 8.05 9.01 -6.18
CA PRO A 4 7.17 9.45 -5.08
C PRO A 4 5.87 8.69 -4.94
N ASN A 5 5.21 8.34 -6.03
CA ASN A 5 3.95 7.58 -5.97
C ASN A 5 4.16 6.17 -5.44
N GLU A 6 5.30 5.56 -5.76
CA GLU A 6 5.65 4.23 -5.23
C GLU A 6 5.94 4.31 -3.73
N GLU A 7 6.63 5.36 -3.31
CA GLU A 7 6.91 5.58 -1.90
C GLU A 7 5.62 5.78 -1.09
N ARG A 8 4.70 6.60 -1.60
CA ARG A 8 3.41 6.82 -0.95
C ARG A 8 2.60 5.54 -0.84
N THR A 9 2.58 4.75 -1.91
CA THR A 9 1.89 3.48 -1.94
C THR A 9 2.45 2.52 -0.89
N LEU A 10 3.77 2.45 -0.80
CA LEU A 10 4.44 1.59 0.17
C LEU A 10 4.17 2.04 1.61
N LEU A 11 4.18 3.35 1.86
CA LEU A 11 3.87 3.91 3.17
C LEU A 11 2.42 3.62 3.57
N ALA A 12 1.48 3.74 2.63
CA ALA A 12 0.08 3.43 2.89
C ALA A 12 -0.09 1.94 3.22
N ALA A 13 0.65 1.07 2.54
CA ALA A 13 0.62 -0.37 2.83
C ALA A 13 1.15 -0.66 4.23
N LEU A 14 2.22 0.02 4.64
CA LEU A 14 2.75 -0.12 5.99
C LEU A 14 1.74 0.34 7.04
N ALA A 15 1.06 1.44 6.77
CA ALA A 15 0.04 1.95 7.67
C ALA A 15 -1.10 0.96 7.87
N LEU A 16 -1.57 0.35 6.78
CA LEU A 16 -2.59 -0.70 6.86
C LEU A 16 -2.10 -1.90 7.65
N TRP A 17 -0.87 -2.32 7.40
CA TRP A 17 -0.29 -3.46 8.11
C TRP A 17 -0.24 -3.20 9.62
N ARG A 18 0.12 -1.98 10.02
CA ARG A 18 0.22 -1.61 11.45
C ARG A 18 -1.13 -1.61 12.16
N VAL A 19 -2.22 -1.38 11.44
CA VAL A 19 -3.57 -1.43 12.04
C VAL A 19 -4.25 -2.78 11.85
N GLY A 20 -3.49 -3.80 11.42
CA GLY A 20 -3.97 -5.17 11.38
C GLY A 20 -4.39 -5.70 10.02
N PHE A 21 -4.25 -4.92 8.95
CA PHE A 21 -4.58 -5.38 7.60
C PHE A 21 -3.36 -5.98 6.93
N GLU A 22 -3.16 -7.28 7.12
CA GLU A 22 -2.02 -7.97 6.50
C GLU A 22 -2.16 -8.07 4.99
N GLN A 23 -3.39 -8.17 4.51
CA GLN A 23 -3.70 -8.20 3.08
C GLN A 23 -4.64 -7.06 2.77
N PHE A 24 -4.47 -6.47 1.59
CA PHE A 24 -5.29 -5.34 1.17
C PHE A 24 -5.52 -5.37 -0.33
N HIS A 25 -6.67 -4.89 -0.77
CA HIS A 25 -6.96 -4.65 -2.18
C HIS A 25 -6.76 -3.17 -2.51
N GLY A 26 -6.75 -2.85 -3.80
CA GLY A 26 -6.48 -1.49 -4.24
C GLY A 26 -7.42 -0.44 -3.67
N TYR A 27 -8.70 -0.78 -3.51
CA TYR A 27 -9.68 0.16 -2.95
C TYR A 27 -9.30 0.56 -1.53
N LYS A 28 -8.94 -0.41 -0.69
CA LYS A 28 -8.55 -0.13 0.69
C LYS A 28 -7.29 0.72 0.74
N LEU A 29 -6.33 0.41 -0.12
CA LEU A 29 -5.09 1.16 -0.21
C LEU A 29 -5.34 2.60 -0.69
N ALA A 30 -6.21 2.78 -1.67
CA ALA A 30 -6.59 4.10 -2.16
C ALA A 30 -7.25 4.93 -1.05
N SER A 31 -8.11 4.30 -0.26
CA SER A 31 -8.76 4.96 0.87
C SER A 31 -7.71 5.42 1.89
N GLN A 32 -6.72 4.56 2.17
CA GLN A 32 -5.64 4.89 3.09
C GLN A 32 -4.80 6.06 2.57
N LEU A 33 -4.50 6.07 1.28
CA LEU A 33 -3.75 7.18 0.67
C LEU A 33 -4.49 8.51 0.82
N ARG A 34 -5.79 8.52 0.64
CA ARG A 34 -6.58 9.73 0.82
C ARG A 34 -6.54 10.24 2.25
N THR A 35 -6.51 9.33 3.21
CA THR A 35 -6.41 9.69 4.62
C THR A 35 -5.06 10.29 4.96
N MET A 36 -3.98 9.74 4.40
CA MET A 36 -2.62 10.16 4.71
C MET A 36 -2.20 11.45 4.01
N HIS A 37 -2.77 11.74 2.83
CA HIS A 37 -2.34 12.84 2.00
C HIS A 37 -3.52 13.73 1.63
N THR A 38 -4.00 14.49 2.61
CA THR A 38 -5.17 15.35 2.45
C THR A 38 -4.96 16.49 1.46
N THR A 39 -3.72 16.89 1.25
CA THR A 39 -3.38 18.00 0.35
C THR A 39 -2.88 17.53 -1.01
N THR A 40 -2.71 16.23 -1.19
CA THR A 40 -2.16 15.68 -2.41
C THR A 40 -3.29 15.23 -3.32
N ARG A 41 -3.10 15.46 -4.63
CA ARG A 41 -4.05 15.00 -5.64
C ARG A 41 -4.24 13.48 -5.52
N ALA A 42 -5.48 13.04 -5.56
CA ALA A 42 -5.79 11.61 -5.46
C ALA A 42 -5.14 10.84 -6.60
N MET A 43 -4.51 9.72 -6.25
CA MET A 43 -3.91 8.83 -7.23
C MET A 43 -5.02 8.02 -7.90
N SER A 44 -4.98 7.93 -9.23
CA SER A 44 -5.95 7.10 -9.95
C SER A 44 -5.70 5.63 -9.67
N TYR A 45 -6.73 4.80 -9.86
CA TYR A 45 -6.55 3.35 -9.70
C TYR A 45 -5.53 2.79 -10.68
N SER A 46 -5.51 3.30 -11.91
CA SER A 46 -4.50 2.87 -12.90
C SER A 46 -3.09 3.13 -12.40
N THR A 47 -2.84 4.31 -11.87
CA THR A 47 -1.53 4.66 -11.33
C THR A 47 -1.21 3.81 -10.12
N LEU A 48 -2.18 3.59 -9.24
CA LEU A 48 -1.99 2.79 -8.03
C LEU A 48 -1.59 1.35 -8.37
N TYR A 49 -2.32 0.71 -9.28
CA TYR A 49 -1.99 -0.66 -9.68
C TYR A 49 -0.65 -0.75 -10.40
N ARG A 50 -0.29 0.27 -11.17
CA ARG A 50 1.03 0.33 -11.80
C ARG A 50 2.12 0.40 -10.73
N CYS A 51 1.91 1.19 -9.68
CA CYS A 51 2.86 1.25 -8.56
C CYS A 51 2.96 -0.09 -7.85
N LEU A 52 1.83 -0.76 -7.61
CA LEU A 52 1.83 -2.07 -6.97
C LEU A 52 2.56 -3.11 -7.83
N ASP A 53 2.38 -3.07 -9.13
CA ASP A 53 3.10 -3.99 -10.02
C ASP A 53 4.60 -3.76 -9.95
N ARG A 54 5.04 -2.51 -9.93
CA ARG A 54 6.46 -2.18 -9.81
C ARG A 54 7.03 -2.59 -8.45
N LEU A 55 6.29 -2.33 -7.39
CA LEU A 55 6.71 -2.75 -6.05
C LEU A 55 6.80 -4.27 -5.96
N SER A 56 5.88 -4.98 -6.62
CA SER A 56 5.92 -6.43 -6.68
C SER A 56 7.15 -6.93 -7.43
N GLU A 57 7.51 -6.29 -8.54
CA GLU A 57 8.71 -6.61 -9.30
C GLU A 57 9.98 -6.41 -8.46
N ARG A 58 9.96 -5.45 -7.56
CA ARG A 58 11.08 -5.16 -6.67
C ARG A 58 11.10 -6.03 -5.41
N GLY A 59 10.09 -6.89 -5.26
CA GLY A 59 10.00 -7.75 -4.09
C GLY A 59 9.55 -7.05 -2.81
N LEU A 60 8.94 -5.88 -2.93
CA LEU A 60 8.51 -5.09 -1.77
C LEU A 60 7.06 -5.37 -1.37
N VAL A 61 6.23 -5.77 -2.33
CA VAL A 61 4.89 -6.29 -2.05
C VAL A 61 4.75 -7.61 -2.78
N HIS A 62 3.78 -8.40 -2.33
CA HIS A 62 3.48 -9.69 -2.95
C HIS A 62 2.00 -9.70 -3.30
N GLU A 63 1.69 -10.03 -4.53
CA GLU A 63 0.30 -10.21 -4.93
C GLU A 63 -0.19 -11.57 -4.43
N VAL A 64 -1.25 -11.55 -3.64
CA VAL A 64 -1.80 -12.78 -3.06
C VAL A 64 -2.59 -13.51 -4.14
N PRO A 65 -2.31 -14.82 -4.36
CA PRO A 65 -3.07 -15.58 -5.34
C PRO A 65 -4.55 -15.61 -4.96
N PRO A 66 -5.46 -15.55 -5.94
CA PRO A 66 -6.88 -15.64 -5.65
C PRO A 66 -7.21 -17.01 -5.02
N ASN A 67 -8.06 -16.97 -4.00
CA ASN A 67 -8.49 -18.20 -3.35
C ASN A 67 -9.43 -18.97 -4.29
N PRO A 68 -9.06 -20.19 -4.75
CA PRO A 68 -9.88 -20.92 -5.71
C PRO A 68 -11.22 -21.38 -5.13
N THR A 69 -11.35 -21.40 -3.81
CA THR A 69 -12.61 -21.76 -3.16
C THR A 69 -13.51 -20.56 -2.91
N SER A 70 -13.04 -19.37 -3.20
CA SER A 70 -13.83 -18.15 -3.04
C SER A 70 -14.92 -18.11 -4.12
N GLN A 71 -16.17 -18.17 -3.71
CA GLN A 71 -17.32 -18.15 -4.62
C GLN A 71 -17.88 -16.74 -4.76
N THR A 72 -17.02 -15.76 -4.81
CA THR A 72 -17.47 -14.39 -5.01
C THR A 72 -17.94 -14.19 -6.44
N ARG A 73 -19.14 -13.67 -6.60
CA ARG A 73 -19.65 -13.28 -7.91
C ARG A 73 -19.01 -11.96 -8.31
N GLY A 74 -18.61 -11.84 -9.57
CA GLY A 74 -18.03 -10.63 -10.11
C GLY A 74 -16.51 -10.70 -10.21
N PRO A 75 -15.88 -9.63 -10.72
CA PRO A 75 -14.43 -9.63 -10.90
C PRO A 75 -13.74 -9.76 -9.55
N LYS A 76 -12.75 -10.65 -9.49
CA LYS A 76 -11.96 -10.85 -8.28
C LYS A 76 -11.05 -9.64 -8.09
N ARG A 77 -11.07 -9.06 -6.91
CA ARG A 77 -10.19 -7.95 -6.58
C ARG A 77 -8.78 -8.49 -6.34
N ARG A 78 -7.81 -7.82 -6.92
CA ARG A 78 -6.42 -8.14 -6.67
C ARG A 78 -6.06 -7.76 -5.24
N GLU A 79 -5.46 -8.67 -4.51
CA GLU A 79 -5.02 -8.44 -3.15
C GLU A 79 -3.50 -8.50 -3.07
N PHE A 80 -2.94 -7.71 -2.18
CA PHE A 80 -1.49 -7.60 -2.00
C PHE A 80 -1.16 -7.62 -0.53
N MET A 81 0.10 -7.93 -0.23
CA MET A 81 0.63 -7.84 1.13
C MET A 81 2.07 -7.35 1.08
N LEU A 82 2.52 -6.72 2.17
CA LEU A 82 3.93 -6.35 2.30
C LEU A 82 4.78 -7.59 2.46
N THR A 83 5.96 -7.56 1.83
CA THR A 83 7.00 -8.54 2.11
C THR A 83 7.84 -8.03 3.29
N THR A 84 8.73 -8.87 3.80
CA THR A 84 9.68 -8.44 4.84
C THR A 84 10.54 -7.28 4.34
N GLU A 85 11.00 -7.37 3.09
CA GLU A 85 11.78 -6.31 2.46
C GLU A 85 10.97 -5.05 2.28
N GLY A 86 9.68 -5.19 1.94
CA GLY A 86 8.76 -4.06 1.80
C GLY A 86 8.53 -3.35 3.12
N GLU A 87 8.35 -4.10 4.19
CA GLU A 87 8.19 -3.53 5.52
C GLU A 87 9.44 -2.75 5.93
N THR A 88 10.62 -3.34 5.75
CA THR A 88 11.89 -2.67 6.07
C THR A 88 12.05 -1.38 5.29
N LYS A 89 11.78 -1.43 3.99
CA LYS A 89 11.91 -0.24 3.13
C LYS A 89 10.91 0.84 3.53
N ALA A 90 9.67 0.44 3.85
CA ALA A 90 8.63 1.39 4.26
C ALA A 90 8.99 2.06 5.59
N VAL A 91 9.54 1.30 6.55
CA VAL A 91 9.98 1.87 7.82
C VAL A 91 11.10 2.88 7.59
N ASP A 92 12.05 2.57 6.71
CA ASP A 92 13.13 3.50 6.39
C ASP A 92 12.59 4.77 5.75
N LEU A 93 11.61 4.66 4.86
CA LEU A 93 10.97 5.83 4.25
C LEU A 93 10.22 6.67 5.28
N ALA A 94 9.54 6.03 6.20
CA ALA A 94 8.82 6.73 7.27
C ALA A 94 9.78 7.52 8.15
N LYS A 95 10.91 6.93 8.50
CA LYS A 95 11.94 7.61 9.29
C LYS A 95 12.52 8.79 8.56
N ALA A 96 12.80 8.63 7.27
CA ALA A 96 13.33 9.70 6.44
C ALA A 96 12.35 10.86 6.28
N ALA A 97 11.05 10.56 6.32
CA ALA A 97 9.99 11.58 6.18
C ALA A 97 9.63 12.26 7.50
N GLY A 98 10.26 11.84 8.60
CA GLY A 98 9.92 12.38 9.92
C GLY A 98 8.89 11.48 10.61
N GLU A 99 9.39 10.53 11.38
CA GLU A 99 8.55 9.54 12.06
C GLU A 99 7.64 10.15 13.12
N ASP A 100 8.03 11.31 13.62
CA ASP A 100 7.27 12.10 14.57
C ASP A 100 6.12 12.86 13.90
N SER A 101 6.00 12.76 12.59
CA SER A 101 4.89 13.35 11.86
C SER A 101 3.64 12.49 12.09
N GLU A 102 2.73 12.97 12.91
CA GLU A 102 1.47 12.28 13.19
C GLU A 102 0.65 12.03 11.93
N LEU A 103 0.94 12.78 10.86
CA LEU A 103 0.24 12.65 9.58
C LEU A 103 0.38 11.25 8.98
N PHE A 104 1.48 10.55 9.27
CA PHE A 104 1.68 9.21 8.75
C PHE A 104 1.00 8.14 9.59
N TRP A 105 0.76 8.39 10.87
CA TRP A 105 0.29 7.37 11.79
C TRP A 105 -1.06 7.64 12.39
N ASN A 106 -1.59 8.82 12.17
CA ASN A 106 -2.90 9.20 12.68
C ASN A 106 -3.98 8.64 11.75
N LEU A 107 -4.17 7.32 11.83
CA LEU A 107 -4.98 6.56 10.88
C LEU A 107 -6.35 6.18 11.43
N ALA A 108 -6.64 6.63 12.57
CA ALA A 108 -7.92 6.29 13.20
C ALA A 108 -9.09 6.93 12.47
#